data_b12c9f97e5212b322c5bdb8f17fa9780
#
_entry.id   b12c9f97e5212b322c5bdb8f17fa9780
#
_cell.length_a   1.000
_cell.length_b   1.000
_cell.length_c   1.000
_cell.angle_alpha   90.00
_cell.angle_beta   90.00
_cell.angle_gamma   90.00
#
_symmetry.space_group_name_H-M   'P 1'
#
loop_
_entity.id
_entity.type
_entity.pdbx_description
1 polymer ?
#
loop_
_entity_poly.entity_id
_entity_poly.type
_entity_poly.pdbx_seq_one_letter_code
_entity_poly.pdbx_strand_id
1 'polypeptide(L)'
;MSTARAPRPLPELSGPVEDYLKAIYELERSGEPAETNAIARMLAIAPASVSGMIRRLSELRLITHERYRGARLTASGRRAALQTLRRHRVIEAYLTQALGYSWDRVHDEAERLEHAASDELIDRMAAAIGQPATDPHGAPIPTRELTLQEPTLVPLSSLSAGNSARVERVSDDSAERLRYLAELGIVPGALITVVAREPFEGPIALRIKTHSRTIGTGLASQVLVTRTRARPRAGR
;
A
#
# COMPACT_ATOMS: atom_id res chain seq x y z
N MET A 1 -21.67 -32.44 -4.74
CA MET A 1 -21.07 -31.28 -5.43
C MET A 1 -21.75 -30.03 -4.90
N SER A 2 -21.09 -29.33 -3.98
CA SER A 2 -21.64 -28.11 -3.37
C SER A 2 -21.39 -26.96 -4.34
N THR A 3 -22.43 -26.43 -4.97
CA THR A 3 -22.38 -25.22 -5.78
C THR A 3 -22.13 -24.04 -4.85
N ALA A 4 -20.90 -23.56 -4.81
CA ALA A 4 -20.59 -22.31 -4.13
C ALA A 4 -21.45 -21.19 -4.73
N ARG A 5 -22.42 -20.72 -3.96
CA ARG A 5 -23.29 -19.60 -4.32
C ARG A 5 -22.42 -18.39 -4.61
N ALA A 6 -22.54 -17.83 -5.83
CA ALA A 6 -21.84 -16.60 -6.18
C ALA A 6 -22.05 -15.53 -5.08
N PRO A 7 -21.00 -14.84 -4.66
CA PRO A 7 -21.13 -13.85 -3.60
C PRO A 7 -22.08 -12.74 -4.04
N ARG A 8 -22.98 -12.39 -3.12
CA ARG A 8 -23.99 -11.34 -3.33
C ARG A 8 -23.26 -10.03 -3.68
N PRO A 9 -23.71 -9.26 -4.69
CA PRO A 9 -23.12 -7.97 -4.98
C PRO A 9 -23.16 -7.09 -3.73
N LEU A 10 -22.08 -6.35 -3.50
CA LEU A 10 -22.02 -5.36 -2.41
C LEU A 10 -23.03 -4.25 -2.71
N PRO A 11 -23.73 -3.70 -1.69
CA PRO A 11 -24.55 -2.52 -1.89
C PRO A 11 -23.65 -1.37 -2.35
N GLU A 12 -24.17 -0.43 -3.12
CA GLU A 12 -23.47 0.82 -3.42
C GLU A 12 -23.15 1.53 -2.11
N LEU A 13 -21.86 1.71 -1.85
CA LEU A 13 -21.35 2.42 -0.69
C LEU A 13 -21.00 3.85 -1.10
N SER A 14 -21.14 4.80 -0.17
CA SER A 14 -20.68 6.16 -0.42
C SER A 14 -19.15 6.24 -0.27
N GLY A 15 -18.50 7.14 -1.02
CA GLY A 15 -17.06 7.35 -0.95
C GLY A 15 -16.52 7.39 0.49
N PRO A 16 -17.06 8.22 1.40
CA PRO A 16 -16.61 8.22 2.80
C PRO A 16 -16.68 6.87 3.51
N VAL A 17 -17.64 6.01 3.18
CA VAL A 17 -17.71 4.65 3.75
C VAL A 17 -16.58 3.78 3.19
N GLU A 18 -16.30 3.89 1.90
CA GLU A 18 -15.20 3.17 1.23
C GLU A 18 -13.84 3.60 1.79
N ASP A 19 -13.61 4.90 2.01
CA ASP A 19 -12.37 5.43 2.59
C ASP A 19 -12.11 4.88 3.99
N TYR A 20 -13.13 4.85 4.83
CA TYR A 20 -12.99 4.27 6.17
C TYR A 20 -12.69 2.78 6.14
N LEU A 21 -13.31 2.02 5.25
CA LEU A 21 -13.02 0.59 5.10
C LEU A 21 -11.60 0.36 4.59
N LYS A 22 -11.14 1.18 3.65
CA LYS A 22 -9.75 1.19 3.15
C LYS A 22 -8.77 1.48 4.29
N ALA A 23 -9.02 2.53 5.09
CA ALA A 23 -8.19 2.89 6.23
C ALA A 23 -8.13 1.79 7.31
N ILE A 24 -9.27 1.18 7.66
CA ILE A 24 -9.30 0.07 8.62
C ILE A 24 -8.53 -1.14 8.08
N TYR A 25 -8.66 -1.43 6.78
CA TYR A 25 -7.91 -2.51 6.14
C TYR A 25 -6.40 -2.30 6.24
N GLU A 26 -5.91 -1.10 5.95
CA GLU A 26 -4.48 -0.78 6.01
C GLU A 26 -3.94 -0.84 7.45
N LEU A 27 -4.70 -0.38 8.45
CA LEU A 27 -4.34 -0.52 9.87
C LEU A 27 -4.26 -2.00 10.28
N GLU A 28 -5.26 -2.82 9.95
CA GLU A 28 -5.21 -4.26 10.22
C GLU A 28 -3.99 -4.92 9.57
N ARG A 29 -3.67 -4.53 8.33
CA ARG A 29 -2.55 -5.08 7.57
C ARG A 29 -1.21 -4.70 8.19
N SER A 30 -1.06 -3.49 8.71
CA SER A 30 0.16 -3.04 9.40
C SER A 30 0.30 -3.63 10.82
N GLY A 31 -0.74 -4.29 11.33
CA GLY A 31 -0.80 -4.78 12.71
C GLY A 31 -1.15 -3.71 13.73
N GLU A 32 -1.49 -2.51 13.30
CA GLU A 32 -1.95 -1.43 14.16
C GLU A 32 -3.46 -1.58 14.45
N PRO A 33 -3.90 -1.47 15.72
CA PRO A 33 -5.32 -1.49 16.03
C PRO A 33 -6.05 -0.33 15.36
N ALA A 34 -7.17 -0.62 14.69
CA ALA A 34 -7.99 0.40 14.02
C ALA A 34 -8.83 1.18 15.05
N GLU A 35 -8.14 1.88 15.93
CA GLU A 35 -8.75 2.78 16.94
C GLU A 35 -9.17 4.11 16.32
N THR A 36 -10.07 4.81 16.99
CA THR A 36 -10.58 6.13 16.54
C THR A 36 -9.46 7.09 16.16
N ASN A 37 -8.40 7.18 16.98
CA ASN A 37 -7.30 8.11 16.71
C ASN A 37 -6.41 7.66 15.53
N ALA A 38 -6.20 6.35 15.36
CA ALA A 38 -5.44 5.81 14.24
C ALA A 38 -6.18 6.06 12.91
N ILE A 39 -7.48 5.79 12.85
CA ILE A 39 -8.33 6.08 11.70
C ILE A 39 -8.35 7.58 11.41
N ALA A 40 -8.51 8.43 12.44
CA ALA A 40 -8.52 9.89 12.29
C ALA A 40 -7.21 10.42 11.69
N ARG A 41 -6.06 9.92 12.15
CA ARG A 41 -4.75 10.27 11.58
C ARG A 41 -4.64 9.85 10.12
N MET A 42 -5.02 8.60 9.80
CA MET A 42 -4.91 8.06 8.44
C MET A 42 -5.77 8.82 7.44
N LEU A 43 -6.98 9.23 7.85
CA LEU A 43 -7.91 9.97 6.98
C LEU A 43 -7.75 11.51 7.09
N ALA A 44 -6.81 12.01 7.89
CA ALA A 44 -6.59 13.43 8.15
C ALA A 44 -7.86 14.19 8.60
N ILE A 45 -8.69 13.57 9.46
CA ILE A 45 -9.96 14.11 9.96
C ILE A 45 -9.99 14.21 11.50
N ALA A 46 -10.97 14.94 12.03
CA ALA A 46 -11.16 15.04 13.49
C ALA A 46 -11.64 13.70 14.09
N PRO A 47 -11.11 13.26 15.26
CA PRO A 47 -11.53 12.01 15.93
C PRO A 47 -13.05 11.94 16.22
N ALA A 48 -13.69 13.10 16.47
CA ALA A 48 -15.13 13.16 16.69
C ALA A 48 -15.96 12.64 15.49
N SER A 49 -15.49 12.91 14.27
CA SER A 49 -16.13 12.44 13.02
C SER A 49 -16.05 10.92 12.87
N VAL A 50 -14.99 10.30 13.38
CA VAL A 50 -14.78 8.86 13.29
C VAL A 50 -15.84 8.07 14.07
N SER A 51 -16.20 8.53 15.28
CA SER A 51 -17.12 7.80 16.14
C SER A 51 -18.51 7.59 15.52
N GLY A 52 -19.02 8.59 14.80
CA GLY A 52 -20.29 8.49 14.07
C GLY A 52 -20.23 7.46 12.92
N MET A 53 -19.13 7.47 12.17
CA MET A 53 -18.93 6.55 11.07
C MET A 53 -18.71 5.10 11.56
N ILE A 54 -17.97 4.88 12.64
CA ILE A 54 -17.81 3.54 13.24
C ILE A 54 -19.17 2.94 13.62
N ARG A 55 -20.08 3.74 14.21
CA ARG A 55 -21.46 3.29 14.49
C ARG A 55 -22.17 2.88 13.20
N ARG A 56 -22.14 3.74 12.18
CA ARG A 56 -22.77 3.47 10.86
C ARG A 56 -22.22 2.22 10.20
N LEU A 57 -20.91 2.03 10.19
CA LEU A 57 -20.25 0.85 9.64
C LEU A 57 -20.64 -0.44 10.38
N SER A 58 -20.82 -0.36 11.71
CA SER A 58 -21.30 -1.47 12.52
C SER A 58 -22.75 -1.81 12.23
N GLU A 59 -23.63 -0.81 12.06
CA GLU A 59 -25.03 -0.99 11.67
C GLU A 59 -25.17 -1.63 10.29
N LEU A 60 -24.26 -1.26 9.36
CA LEU A 60 -24.14 -1.86 8.01
C LEU A 60 -23.50 -3.26 8.05
N ARG A 61 -23.03 -3.73 9.20
CA ARG A 61 -22.33 -5.01 9.40
C ARG A 61 -21.05 -5.14 8.56
N LEU A 62 -20.41 -4.01 8.28
CA LEU A 62 -19.13 -3.96 7.56
C LEU A 62 -17.95 -4.08 8.51
N ILE A 63 -18.14 -3.71 9.78
CA ILE A 63 -17.16 -3.88 10.85
C ILE A 63 -17.79 -4.53 12.08
N THR A 64 -16.94 -5.10 12.93
CA THR A 64 -17.19 -5.31 14.35
C THR A 64 -16.39 -4.27 15.13
N HIS A 65 -16.94 -3.74 16.20
CA HIS A 65 -16.25 -2.79 17.07
C HIS A 65 -16.26 -3.29 18.50
N GLU A 66 -15.08 -3.48 19.07
CA GLU A 66 -14.88 -3.87 20.45
C GLU A 66 -14.27 -2.69 21.23
N ARG A 67 -14.87 -2.38 22.37
CA ARG A 67 -14.36 -1.33 23.25
C ARG A 67 -12.90 -1.65 23.63
N TYR A 68 -12.00 -0.69 23.46
CA TYR A 68 -10.54 -0.80 23.69
C TYR A 68 -9.75 -1.70 22.72
N ARG A 69 -10.39 -2.28 21.70
CA ARG A 69 -9.70 -3.09 20.68
C ARG A 69 -9.84 -2.52 19.26
N GLY A 70 -10.58 -1.41 19.13
CA GLY A 70 -10.80 -0.77 17.85
C GLY A 70 -11.82 -1.49 16.96
N ALA A 71 -11.84 -1.09 15.70
CA ALA A 71 -12.68 -1.67 14.68
C ALA A 71 -11.97 -2.84 13.98
N ARG A 72 -12.75 -3.84 13.54
CA ARG A 72 -12.29 -4.94 12.68
C ARG A 72 -13.23 -5.15 11.53
N LEU A 73 -12.69 -5.37 10.35
CA LEU A 73 -13.50 -5.65 9.16
C LEU A 73 -14.20 -7.01 9.27
N THR A 74 -15.48 -7.03 8.94
CA THR A 74 -16.18 -8.29 8.63
C THR A 74 -15.74 -8.82 7.26
N ALA A 75 -16.17 -10.02 6.89
CA ALA A 75 -15.92 -10.54 5.53
C ALA A 75 -16.48 -9.60 4.45
N SER A 76 -17.66 -9.00 4.68
CA SER A 76 -18.28 -8.02 3.76
C SER A 76 -17.50 -6.72 3.73
N GLY A 77 -17.06 -6.20 4.88
CA GLY A 77 -16.24 -5.00 4.98
C GLY A 77 -14.88 -5.17 4.30
N ARG A 78 -14.23 -6.31 4.50
CA ARG A 78 -12.96 -6.65 3.83
C ARG A 78 -13.11 -6.72 2.31
N ARG A 79 -14.20 -7.32 1.81
CA ARG A 79 -14.47 -7.34 0.36
C ARG A 79 -14.65 -5.93 -0.19
N ALA A 80 -15.41 -5.06 0.49
CA ALA A 80 -15.60 -3.67 0.08
C ALA A 80 -14.27 -2.91 0.10
N ALA A 81 -13.46 -3.03 1.15
CA ALA A 81 -12.14 -2.41 1.23
C ALA A 81 -11.23 -2.87 0.07
N LEU A 82 -11.19 -4.17 -0.22
CA LEU A 82 -10.38 -4.70 -1.33
C LEU A 82 -10.88 -4.24 -2.70
N GLN A 83 -12.19 -4.01 -2.88
CA GLN A 83 -12.74 -3.48 -4.11
C GLN A 83 -12.29 -2.03 -4.34
N THR A 84 -12.41 -1.17 -3.33
CA THR A 84 -11.91 0.21 -3.39
C THR A 84 -10.41 0.23 -3.63
N LEU A 85 -9.65 -0.59 -2.90
CA LEU A 85 -8.21 -0.70 -3.07
C LEU A 85 -7.81 -1.16 -4.48
N ARG A 86 -8.57 -2.09 -5.09
CA ARG A 86 -8.36 -2.49 -6.48
C ARG A 86 -8.58 -1.33 -7.44
N ARG A 87 -9.69 -0.58 -7.27
CA ARG A 87 -9.97 0.60 -8.11
C ARG A 87 -8.84 1.59 -8.03
N HIS A 88 -8.43 1.96 -6.82
CA HIS A 88 -7.33 2.88 -6.57
C HIS A 88 -6.06 2.47 -7.31
N ARG A 89 -5.53 1.29 -7.03
CA ARG A 89 -4.26 0.79 -7.57
C ARG A 89 -4.28 0.55 -9.08
N VAL A 90 -5.41 0.13 -9.65
CA VAL A 90 -5.55 0.00 -11.10
C VAL A 90 -5.56 1.37 -11.77
N ILE A 91 -6.23 2.36 -11.18
CA ILE A 91 -6.22 3.74 -11.69
C ILE A 91 -4.80 4.30 -11.65
N GLU A 92 -4.07 4.18 -10.54
CA GLU A 92 -2.67 4.63 -10.44
C GLU A 92 -1.79 3.98 -11.52
N ALA A 93 -1.90 2.65 -11.69
CA ALA A 93 -1.15 1.93 -12.70
C ALA A 93 -1.51 2.40 -14.12
N TYR A 94 -2.79 2.61 -14.40
CA TYR A 94 -3.27 3.08 -15.71
C TYR A 94 -2.80 4.52 -16.00
N LEU A 95 -2.95 5.42 -15.04
CA LEU A 95 -2.49 6.81 -15.17
C LEU A 95 -0.99 6.88 -15.46
N THR A 96 -0.20 6.05 -14.79
CA THR A 96 1.26 6.02 -15.00
C THR A 96 1.63 5.40 -16.33
N GLN A 97 1.11 4.21 -16.65
CA GLN A 97 1.56 3.43 -17.82
C GLN A 97 0.94 3.90 -19.12
N ALA A 98 -0.34 4.31 -19.12
CA ALA A 98 -1.05 4.69 -20.34
C ALA A 98 -1.05 6.20 -20.58
N LEU A 99 -1.08 7.02 -19.52
CA LEU A 99 -1.20 8.47 -19.63
C LEU A 99 0.08 9.23 -19.25
N GLY A 100 1.13 8.53 -18.76
CA GLY A 100 2.42 9.14 -18.47
C GLY A 100 2.46 10.03 -17.23
N TYR A 101 1.50 9.87 -16.32
CA TYR A 101 1.57 10.56 -15.02
C TYR A 101 2.82 10.12 -14.27
N SER A 102 3.44 11.05 -13.56
CA SER A 102 4.54 10.71 -12.66
C SER A 102 4.02 10.02 -11.40
N TRP A 103 4.78 9.05 -10.91
CA TRP A 103 4.39 8.20 -9.78
C TRP A 103 4.13 8.95 -8.47
N ASP A 104 4.67 10.17 -8.30
CA ASP A 104 4.46 11.05 -7.16
C ASP A 104 3.16 11.88 -7.24
N ARG A 105 2.40 11.79 -8.35
CA ARG A 105 1.18 12.55 -8.58
C ARG A 105 -0.07 11.71 -8.80
N VAL A 106 0.09 10.41 -9.01
CA VAL A 106 -1.03 9.52 -9.36
C VAL A 106 -1.96 9.25 -8.19
N HIS A 107 -1.44 9.28 -6.95
CA HIS A 107 -2.21 9.00 -5.74
C HIS A 107 -3.41 9.95 -5.59
N ASP A 108 -3.17 11.25 -5.60
CA ASP A 108 -4.23 12.26 -5.46
C ASP A 108 -5.27 12.17 -6.59
N GLU A 109 -4.87 11.76 -7.79
CA GLU A 109 -5.79 11.60 -8.91
C GLU A 109 -6.61 10.33 -8.78
N ALA A 110 -6.01 9.24 -8.31
CA ALA A 110 -6.71 7.98 -8.06
C ALA A 110 -7.76 8.13 -6.95
N GLU A 111 -7.44 8.83 -5.85
CA GLU A 111 -8.38 9.16 -4.77
C GLU A 111 -9.63 9.89 -5.29
N ARG A 112 -9.47 10.80 -6.25
CA ARG A 112 -10.61 11.52 -6.84
C ARG A 112 -11.48 10.66 -7.76
N LEU A 113 -10.92 9.64 -8.37
CA LEU A 113 -11.58 8.83 -9.42
C LEU A 113 -12.16 7.52 -8.91
N GLU A 114 -11.59 6.93 -7.87
CA GLU A 114 -11.88 5.54 -7.44
C GLU A 114 -13.35 5.31 -7.06
N HIS A 115 -14.01 6.32 -6.49
CA HIS A 115 -15.41 6.21 -6.07
C HIS A 115 -16.41 6.35 -7.22
N ALA A 116 -16.01 6.99 -8.33
CA ALA A 116 -16.85 7.17 -9.50
C ALA A 116 -16.64 6.09 -10.56
N ALA A 117 -15.54 5.33 -10.49
CA ALA A 117 -15.21 4.33 -11.47
C ALA A 117 -16.00 3.02 -11.26
N SER A 118 -16.70 2.57 -12.31
CA SER A 118 -17.36 1.26 -12.30
C SER A 118 -16.34 0.12 -12.36
N ASP A 119 -16.71 -1.05 -11.81
CA ASP A 119 -15.84 -2.23 -11.87
C ASP A 119 -15.53 -2.66 -13.32
N GLU A 120 -16.47 -2.46 -14.25
CA GLU A 120 -16.22 -2.71 -15.68
C GLU A 120 -15.14 -1.79 -16.23
N LEU A 121 -15.17 -0.49 -15.89
CA LEU A 121 -14.14 0.45 -16.31
C LEU A 121 -12.77 0.05 -15.76
N ILE A 122 -12.70 -0.31 -14.48
CA ILE A 122 -11.47 -0.78 -13.82
C ILE A 122 -10.91 -2.04 -14.50
N ASP A 123 -11.77 -3.00 -14.82
CA ASP A 123 -11.35 -4.22 -15.53
C ASP A 123 -10.81 -3.91 -16.94
N ARG A 124 -11.41 -2.95 -17.66
CA ARG A 124 -10.94 -2.48 -18.97
C ARG A 124 -9.61 -1.74 -18.85
N MET A 125 -9.45 -0.87 -17.85
CA MET A 125 -8.19 -0.19 -17.58
C MET A 125 -7.06 -1.19 -17.29
N ALA A 126 -7.31 -2.15 -16.39
CA ALA A 126 -6.33 -3.20 -16.08
C ALA A 126 -5.94 -4.02 -17.33
N ALA A 127 -6.93 -4.39 -18.16
CA ALA A 127 -6.68 -5.14 -19.39
C ALA A 127 -5.84 -4.32 -20.40
N ALA A 128 -6.10 -3.02 -20.54
CA ALA A 128 -5.40 -2.14 -21.47
C ALA A 128 -3.90 -2.01 -21.15
N ILE A 129 -3.49 -2.21 -19.89
CA ILE A 129 -2.10 -2.14 -19.41
C ILE A 129 -1.51 -3.51 -19.08
N GLY A 130 -2.12 -4.60 -19.55
CA GLY A 130 -1.56 -5.95 -19.43
C GLY A 130 -1.76 -6.62 -18.06
N GLN A 131 -2.81 -6.27 -17.32
CA GLN A 131 -3.15 -6.85 -15.99
C GLN A 131 -1.98 -6.75 -14.99
N PRO A 132 -1.55 -5.56 -14.60
CA PRO A 132 -0.40 -5.39 -13.71
C PRO A 132 -0.65 -6.05 -12.35
N ALA A 133 0.39 -6.67 -11.80
CA ALA A 133 0.34 -7.28 -10.47
C ALA A 133 0.48 -6.26 -9.34
N THR A 134 1.10 -5.11 -9.62
CA THR A 134 1.37 -4.04 -8.67
C THR A 134 1.06 -2.67 -9.26
N ASP A 135 0.78 -1.71 -8.40
CA ASP A 135 0.71 -0.29 -8.73
C ASP A 135 2.13 0.32 -8.93
N PRO A 136 2.25 1.63 -9.26
CA PRO A 136 3.55 2.28 -9.47
C PRO A 136 4.45 2.31 -8.23
N HIS A 137 3.89 2.22 -7.03
CA HIS A 137 4.60 2.23 -5.76
C HIS A 137 5.02 0.83 -5.29
N GLY A 138 4.61 -0.22 -6.04
CA GLY A 138 4.91 -1.62 -5.76
C GLY A 138 3.90 -2.32 -4.84
N ALA A 139 2.77 -1.68 -4.52
CA ALA A 139 1.74 -2.35 -3.73
C ALA A 139 0.93 -3.32 -4.61
N PRO A 140 0.66 -4.56 -4.14
CA PRO A 140 0.00 -5.59 -4.95
C PRO A 140 -1.47 -5.21 -5.23
N ILE A 141 -1.91 -5.35 -6.48
CA ILE A 141 -3.29 -5.06 -6.89
C ILE A 141 -4.18 -6.25 -6.54
N PRO A 142 -5.29 -6.08 -5.79
CA PRO A 142 -6.26 -7.14 -5.57
C PRO A 142 -6.77 -7.72 -6.89
N THR A 143 -6.95 -9.05 -6.95
CA THR A 143 -7.53 -9.70 -8.14
C THR A 143 -8.99 -9.28 -8.34
N ARG A 144 -9.59 -9.67 -9.48
CA ARG A 144 -11.02 -9.45 -9.75
C ARG A 144 -11.91 -10.16 -8.71
N GLU A 145 -11.45 -11.30 -8.17
CA GLU A 145 -12.12 -12.07 -7.13
C GLU A 145 -11.91 -11.48 -5.73
N LEU A 146 -11.27 -10.31 -5.64
CA LEU A 146 -10.94 -9.59 -4.40
C LEU A 146 -10.06 -10.43 -3.47
N THR A 147 -9.11 -11.14 -4.04
CA THR A 147 -8.02 -11.79 -3.31
C THR A 147 -6.76 -10.94 -3.42
N LEU A 148 -5.95 -10.92 -2.37
CA LEU A 148 -4.71 -10.19 -2.33
C LEU A 148 -3.63 -11.08 -1.72
N GLN A 149 -2.53 -11.25 -2.43
CA GLN A 149 -1.35 -11.93 -1.92
C GLN A 149 -0.33 -10.88 -1.50
N GLU A 150 -0.09 -10.78 -0.21
CA GLU A 150 0.93 -9.87 0.34
C GLU A 150 2.27 -10.62 0.39
N PRO A 151 3.30 -10.12 -0.29
CA PRO A 151 4.63 -10.69 -0.15
C PRO A 151 5.21 -10.42 1.24
N THR A 152 6.04 -11.32 1.74
CA THR A 152 6.76 -11.10 3.00
C THR A 152 7.91 -10.12 2.75
N LEU A 153 7.71 -8.87 3.12
CA LEU A 153 8.68 -7.79 2.97
C LEU A 153 9.25 -7.38 4.32
N VAL A 154 10.44 -6.82 4.28
CA VAL A 154 11.06 -6.20 5.46
C VAL A 154 11.43 -4.74 5.17
N PRO A 155 11.41 -3.85 6.17
CA PRO A 155 11.88 -2.48 5.97
C PRO A 155 13.36 -2.47 5.61
N LEU A 156 13.77 -1.59 4.68
CA LEU A 156 15.17 -1.37 4.34
C LEU A 156 16.01 -1.01 5.58
N SER A 157 15.39 -0.30 6.53
CA SER A 157 16.00 0.04 7.81
C SER A 157 16.39 -1.18 8.67
N SER A 158 15.85 -2.36 8.42
CA SER A 158 16.18 -3.60 9.15
C SER A 158 17.38 -4.35 8.58
N LEU A 159 17.91 -3.93 7.43
CA LEU A 159 19.03 -4.63 6.81
C LEU A 159 20.36 -4.26 7.45
N SER A 160 21.24 -5.24 7.63
CA SER A 160 22.61 -5.04 8.10
C SER A 160 23.54 -4.61 6.96
N ALA A 161 24.68 -3.98 7.31
CA ALA A 161 25.73 -3.70 6.35
C ALA A 161 26.19 -4.97 5.62
N GLY A 162 26.47 -4.85 4.33
CA GLY A 162 26.81 -5.96 3.43
C GLY A 162 25.60 -6.65 2.79
N ASN A 163 24.38 -6.47 3.30
CA ASN A 163 23.19 -7.07 2.73
C ASN A 163 22.72 -6.33 1.48
N SER A 164 22.26 -7.11 0.49
CA SER A 164 21.61 -6.59 -0.71
C SER A 164 20.15 -6.99 -0.73
N ALA A 165 19.32 -6.12 -1.30
CA ALA A 165 17.89 -6.32 -1.41
C ALA A 165 17.34 -5.67 -2.68
N ARG A 166 16.17 -6.13 -3.13
CA ARG A 166 15.36 -5.47 -4.15
C ARG A 166 14.30 -4.64 -3.46
N VAL A 167 14.14 -3.41 -3.90
CA VAL A 167 12.99 -2.59 -3.50
C VAL A 167 11.73 -3.18 -4.14
N GLU A 168 10.77 -3.52 -3.30
CA GLU A 168 9.47 -4.05 -3.78
C GLU A 168 8.39 -2.99 -3.67
N ARG A 169 8.40 -2.20 -2.60
CA ARG A 169 7.35 -1.23 -2.32
C ARG A 169 7.90 0.00 -1.58
N VAL A 170 7.33 1.15 -1.85
CA VAL A 170 7.55 2.39 -1.09
C VAL A 170 6.20 2.92 -0.59
N SER A 171 6.22 3.70 0.51
CA SER A 171 5.01 4.41 0.96
C SER A 171 4.67 5.55 0.00
N ASP A 172 3.38 5.70 -0.31
CA ASP A 172 2.82 6.69 -1.25
C ASP A 172 2.18 7.90 -0.55
N ASP A 173 2.35 8.02 0.76
CA ASP A 173 1.74 9.03 1.61
C ASP A 173 2.31 10.45 1.46
N SER A 174 3.35 10.66 0.64
CA SER A 174 4.00 11.96 0.43
C SER A 174 4.66 12.07 -0.94
N ALA A 175 4.11 12.90 -1.80
CA ALA A 175 4.69 13.22 -3.11
C ALA A 175 6.12 13.74 -3.02
N GLU A 176 6.46 14.53 -1.99
CA GLU A 176 7.81 15.04 -1.78
C GLU A 176 8.81 13.91 -1.49
N ARG A 177 8.42 12.95 -0.62
CA ARG A 177 9.26 11.77 -0.33
C ARG A 177 9.43 10.88 -1.55
N LEU A 178 8.38 10.68 -2.34
CA LEU A 178 8.44 9.90 -3.58
C LEU A 178 9.42 10.53 -4.58
N ARG A 179 9.37 11.85 -4.78
CA ARG A 179 10.35 12.57 -5.62
C ARG A 179 11.77 12.37 -5.12
N TYR A 180 12.00 12.57 -3.82
CA TYR A 180 13.32 12.38 -3.23
C TYR A 180 13.84 10.95 -3.37
N LEU A 181 13.00 9.94 -3.15
CA LEU A 181 13.36 8.54 -3.37
C LEU A 181 13.72 8.26 -4.84
N ALA A 182 12.99 8.85 -5.79
CA ALA A 182 13.29 8.73 -7.22
C ALA A 182 14.65 9.35 -7.59
N GLU A 183 14.97 10.54 -7.06
CA GLU A 183 16.28 11.20 -7.25
C GLU A 183 17.43 10.36 -6.72
N LEU A 184 17.20 9.63 -5.63
CA LEU A 184 18.18 8.68 -5.10
C LEU A 184 18.25 7.37 -5.92
N GLY A 185 17.29 7.10 -6.79
CA GLY A 185 17.15 5.84 -7.53
C GLY A 185 16.54 4.72 -6.69
N ILE A 186 15.80 5.05 -5.61
CA ILE A 186 15.09 4.12 -4.74
C ILE A 186 13.64 4.02 -5.23
N VAL A 187 13.43 3.16 -6.21
CA VAL A 187 12.12 2.91 -6.83
C VAL A 187 11.85 1.41 -6.87
N PRO A 188 10.60 0.96 -6.99
CA PRO A 188 10.29 -0.47 -7.13
C PRO A 188 11.13 -1.14 -8.20
N GLY A 189 11.68 -2.31 -7.89
CA GLY A 189 12.62 -3.05 -8.75
C GLY A 189 14.10 -2.69 -8.59
N ALA A 190 14.46 -1.58 -7.94
CA ALA A 190 15.85 -1.19 -7.74
C ALA A 190 16.59 -2.18 -6.83
N LEU A 191 17.83 -2.49 -7.19
CA LEU A 191 18.76 -3.29 -6.35
C LEU A 191 19.59 -2.35 -5.49
N ILE A 192 19.55 -2.56 -4.18
CA ILE A 192 20.22 -1.76 -3.16
C ILE A 192 21.15 -2.65 -2.34
N THR A 193 22.33 -2.16 -2.02
CA THR A 193 23.23 -2.77 -1.03
C THR A 193 23.44 -1.80 0.12
N VAL A 194 23.22 -2.24 1.35
CA VAL A 194 23.60 -1.47 2.55
C VAL A 194 25.11 -1.53 2.71
N VAL A 195 25.77 -0.38 2.65
CA VAL A 195 27.24 -0.29 2.77
C VAL A 195 27.66 -0.13 4.22
N ALA A 196 26.99 0.80 4.92
CA ALA A 196 27.27 1.09 6.33
C ALA A 196 25.99 1.58 7.02
N ARG A 197 26.00 1.53 8.34
CA ARG A 197 24.96 2.09 9.20
C ARG A 197 25.64 2.83 10.33
N GLU A 198 25.22 4.05 10.54
CA GLU A 198 25.66 4.80 11.72
C GLU A 198 24.90 4.31 12.97
N PRO A 199 25.55 4.33 14.15
CA PRO A 199 24.91 3.94 15.41
C PRO A 199 23.76 4.90 15.78
N PHE A 200 22.97 4.51 16.79
CA PHE A 200 21.90 5.33 17.38
C PHE A 200 20.84 5.76 16.35
N GLU A 201 20.39 4.82 15.51
CA GLU A 201 19.43 5.09 14.42
C GLU A 201 19.92 6.17 13.42
N GLY A 202 21.20 6.31 13.31
CA GLY A 202 21.82 7.22 12.38
C GLY A 202 21.59 6.85 10.91
N PRO A 203 22.06 7.65 9.97
CA PRO A 203 21.84 7.46 8.55
C PRO A 203 22.42 6.14 8.05
N ILE A 204 21.85 5.66 6.94
CA ILE A 204 22.22 4.41 6.28
C ILE A 204 22.86 4.75 4.95
N ALA A 205 24.12 4.32 4.76
CA ALA A 205 24.83 4.43 3.50
C ALA A 205 24.43 3.26 2.58
N LEU A 206 23.99 3.59 1.39
CA LEU A 206 23.50 2.67 0.37
C LEU A 206 24.35 2.74 -0.88
N ARG A 207 24.47 1.63 -1.60
CA ARG A 207 24.96 1.59 -2.98
C ARG A 207 23.81 1.15 -3.89
N ILE A 208 23.51 1.99 -4.88
CA ILE A 208 22.48 1.77 -5.88
C ILE A 208 23.16 1.87 -7.23
N LYS A 209 23.23 0.76 -7.99
CA LYS A 209 24.10 0.65 -9.18
C LYS A 209 25.54 1.04 -8.82
N THR A 210 26.07 2.10 -9.41
CA THR A 210 27.43 2.63 -9.18
C THR A 210 27.47 3.80 -8.19
N HIS A 211 26.33 4.30 -7.72
CA HIS A 211 26.24 5.50 -6.91
C HIS A 211 26.12 5.16 -5.42
N SER A 212 26.86 5.89 -4.58
CA SER A 212 26.64 5.91 -3.14
C SER A 212 25.58 6.94 -2.78
N ARG A 213 24.70 6.58 -1.87
CA ARG A 213 23.61 7.42 -1.35
C ARG A 213 23.53 7.25 0.16
N THR A 214 23.02 8.26 0.83
CA THR A 214 22.76 8.20 2.28
C THR A 214 21.34 8.63 2.54
N ILE A 215 20.62 7.84 3.36
CA ILE A 215 19.23 8.15 3.76
C ILE A 215 19.07 8.03 5.26
N GLY A 216 18.14 8.81 5.83
CA GLY A 216 17.75 8.68 7.23
C GLY A 216 17.00 7.37 7.50
N THR A 217 17.17 6.81 8.70
CA THR A 217 16.52 5.56 9.12
C THR A 217 15.00 5.65 9.05
N GLY A 218 14.39 6.81 9.37
CA GLY A 218 12.95 7.01 9.25
C GLY A 218 12.44 6.86 7.81
N LEU A 219 13.15 7.40 6.81
CA LEU A 219 12.80 7.20 5.40
C LEU A 219 13.05 5.76 4.95
N ALA A 220 14.15 5.14 5.41
CA ALA A 220 14.45 3.75 5.11
C ALA A 220 13.41 2.77 5.68
N SER A 221 12.70 3.10 6.74
CA SER A 221 11.61 2.28 7.29
C SER A 221 10.36 2.24 6.39
N GLN A 222 10.20 3.21 5.50
CA GLN A 222 9.07 3.31 4.56
C GLN A 222 9.38 2.63 3.21
N VAL A 223 10.59 2.13 3.03
CA VAL A 223 11.00 1.36 1.85
C VAL A 223 10.99 -0.12 2.20
N LEU A 224 10.09 -0.88 1.59
CA LEU A 224 9.95 -2.32 1.82
C LEU A 224 10.71 -3.09 0.75
N VAL A 225 11.46 -4.10 1.19
CA VAL A 225 12.41 -4.83 0.35
C VAL A 225 12.31 -6.34 0.54
N THR A 226 12.69 -7.08 -0.51
CA THR A 226 12.99 -8.51 -0.43
C THR A 226 14.50 -8.69 -0.39
N ARG A 227 15.01 -9.44 0.60
CA ARG A 227 16.44 -9.77 0.69
C ARG A 227 16.85 -10.59 -0.52
N THR A 228 17.86 -10.13 -1.25
CA THR A 228 18.51 -10.95 -2.27
C THR A 228 19.57 -11.82 -1.59
N ARG A 229 19.59 -13.13 -1.90
CA ARG A 229 20.69 -13.98 -1.44
C ARG A 229 22.01 -13.38 -1.94
N ALA A 230 22.91 -13.09 -1.02
CA ALA A 230 24.28 -12.70 -1.39
C ALA A 230 24.84 -13.77 -2.34
N ARG A 231 25.24 -13.39 -3.55
CA ARG A 231 26.10 -14.26 -4.35
C ARG A 231 27.36 -14.50 -3.52
N PRO A 232 27.75 -15.77 -3.25
CA PRO A 232 29.03 -16.02 -2.61
C PRO A 232 30.10 -15.31 -3.45
N ARG A 233 30.95 -14.51 -2.81
CA ARG A 233 32.14 -13.96 -3.45
C ARG A 233 32.91 -15.16 -3.99
N ALA A 234 33.03 -15.23 -5.32
CA ALA A 234 33.99 -16.13 -5.93
C ALA A 234 35.35 -15.76 -5.31
N GLY A 235 35.89 -16.66 -4.49
CA GLY A 235 37.19 -16.49 -3.90
C GLY A 235 38.21 -16.35 -5.01
N ARG A 236 39.08 -15.35 -4.84
CA ARG A 236 40.37 -15.30 -5.54
C ARG A 236 41.38 -16.15 -4.80
#